data_2059ae3dd36ba32578f5bb371ddc7558
#
_entry.id   2059ae3dd36ba32578f5bb371ddc7558
#
_cell.length_a   1.000
_cell.length_b   1.000
_cell.length_c   1.000
_cell.angle_alpha   90.00
_cell.angle_beta   90.00
_cell.angle_gamma   90.00
#
_symmetry.space_group_name_H-M   'P 1'
#
loop_
_entity.id
_entity.type
_entity.pdbx_description
1 polymer ?
#
loop_
_entity_poly.entity_id
_entity_poly.type
_entity_poly.pdbx_seq_one_letter_code
_entity_poly.pdbx_strand_id
1 'polypeptide(L)'
;MDTSEVEKGKAFIIVEIIEYVPNSVVSKTIIKKTTGNITAVSIDSGEAMTEKTIPFDTFVQIIDGKAEVVIDGVSAFLSTGESIIIPAHASNIVRANERFKMTSTIIKSGYE
;
A
#
# COMPACT_ATOMS: atom_id res chain seq x y z
N MET A 1 5.19 -18.81 -6.15
CA MET A 1 4.65 -17.54 -5.59
C MET A 1 3.46 -17.85 -4.72
N ASP A 2 3.46 -17.31 -3.52
CA ASP A 2 2.33 -17.47 -2.61
C ASP A 2 1.25 -16.46 -2.97
N THR A 3 0.07 -16.92 -3.36
CA THR A 3 -1.07 -16.09 -3.68
C THR A 3 -2.17 -16.18 -2.61
N SER A 4 -1.87 -16.87 -1.51
CA SER A 4 -2.82 -17.08 -0.44
C SER A 4 -3.14 -15.77 0.28
N GLU A 5 -4.40 -15.56 0.59
CA GLU A 5 -4.83 -14.51 1.50
C GLU A 5 -4.39 -14.85 2.93
N VAL A 6 -4.41 -13.85 3.81
CA VAL A 6 -4.20 -14.08 5.23
C VAL A 6 -5.33 -14.95 5.77
N GLU A 7 -5.01 -15.90 6.65
CA GLU A 7 -5.99 -16.82 7.20
C GLU A 7 -7.08 -16.08 7.98
N LYS A 8 -8.33 -16.39 7.66
CA LYS A 8 -9.48 -15.77 8.31
C LYS A 8 -9.72 -16.37 9.68
N GLY A 9 -10.22 -15.55 10.60
CA GLY A 9 -10.60 -15.99 11.92
C GLY A 9 -9.45 -16.10 12.90
N LYS A 10 -8.24 -15.73 12.51
CA LYS A 10 -7.07 -15.72 13.39
C LYS A 10 -6.49 -14.31 13.48
N ALA A 11 -6.16 -13.89 14.69
CA ALA A 11 -5.48 -12.63 14.92
C ALA A 11 -4.05 -12.69 14.37
N PHE A 12 -3.58 -11.56 13.87
CA PHE A 12 -2.20 -11.43 13.39
C PHE A 12 -1.71 -10.01 13.64
N ILE A 13 -0.39 -9.86 13.66
CA ILE A 13 0.25 -8.55 13.82
C ILE A 13 0.59 -8.04 12.41
N ILE A 14 -0.04 -6.94 12.01
CA ILE A 14 0.01 -6.45 10.62
C ILE A 14 1.43 -6.20 10.13
N VAL A 15 2.32 -5.67 10.97
CA VAL A 15 3.70 -5.37 10.56
C VAL A 15 4.54 -6.64 10.38
N GLU A 16 4.08 -7.78 10.89
CA GLU A 16 4.83 -9.04 10.85
C GLU A 16 4.46 -9.92 9.67
N ILE A 17 3.37 -9.63 8.96
CA ILE A 17 2.95 -10.48 7.84
C ILE A 17 3.77 -10.23 6.58
N ILE A 18 4.56 -9.18 6.54
CA ILE A 18 5.42 -8.86 5.41
C ILE A 18 6.76 -8.36 5.92
N GLU A 19 7.83 -8.79 5.27
CA GLU A 19 9.20 -8.44 5.66
C GLU A 19 9.83 -7.50 4.66
N TYR A 20 10.82 -6.72 5.11
CA TYR A 20 11.68 -5.95 4.20
C TYR A 20 12.61 -6.91 3.47
N VAL A 21 12.69 -6.75 2.16
CA VAL A 21 13.64 -7.48 1.33
C VAL A 21 14.58 -6.47 0.68
N PRO A 22 15.89 -6.63 0.78
CA PRO A 22 16.86 -5.66 0.23
C PRO A 22 16.59 -5.37 -1.25
N ASN A 23 16.60 -4.09 -1.59
CA ASN A 23 16.44 -3.58 -2.96
C ASN A 23 15.12 -3.99 -3.63
N SER A 24 14.07 -4.22 -2.84
CA SER A 24 12.83 -4.77 -3.37
C SER A 24 11.59 -4.06 -2.87
N VAL A 25 10.54 -4.17 -3.69
CA VAL A 25 9.17 -3.88 -3.31
C VAL A 25 8.47 -5.24 -3.22
N VAL A 26 7.90 -5.54 -2.05
CA VAL A 26 7.25 -6.83 -1.79
C VAL A 26 5.81 -6.57 -1.41
N SER A 27 4.88 -7.37 -1.91
CA SER A 27 3.48 -7.27 -1.55
C SER A 27 2.91 -8.62 -1.16
N LYS A 28 1.93 -8.58 -0.23
CA LYS A 28 1.18 -9.75 0.22
C LYS A 28 -0.30 -9.40 0.26
N THR A 29 -1.11 -10.21 -0.38
CA THR A 29 -2.56 -10.02 -0.38
C THR A 29 -3.13 -10.41 0.98
N ILE A 30 -3.88 -9.50 1.60
CA ILE A 30 -4.60 -9.77 2.85
C ILE A 30 -5.99 -10.32 2.52
N ILE A 31 -6.76 -9.57 1.75
CA ILE A 31 -8.10 -9.97 1.27
C ILE A 31 -8.22 -9.55 -0.18
N LYS A 32 -8.74 -10.41 -1.05
CA LYS A 32 -8.97 -10.08 -2.46
C LYS A 32 -10.38 -10.48 -2.87
N LYS A 33 -11.13 -9.50 -3.36
CA LYS A 33 -12.46 -9.68 -3.92
C LYS A 33 -12.56 -8.93 -5.24
N THR A 34 -13.58 -9.21 -6.05
CA THR A 34 -13.82 -8.45 -7.28
C THR A 34 -14.20 -7.00 -6.99
N THR A 35 -14.74 -6.72 -5.81
CA THR A 35 -15.20 -5.40 -5.40
C THR A 35 -14.16 -4.60 -4.63
N GLY A 36 -13.01 -5.19 -4.33
CA GLY A 36 -11.93 -4.51 -3.64
C GLY A 36 -10.90 -5.48 -3.08
N ASN A 37 -9.76 -4.92 -2.66
CA ASN A 37 -8.72 -5.74 -2.06
C ASN A 37 -7.96 -4.95 -1.00
N ILE A 38 -7.31 -5.69 -0.11
CA ILE A 38 -6.40 -5.15 0.90
C ILE A 38 -5.07 -5.86 0.72
N THR A 39 -4.00 -5.09 0.58
CA THR A 39 -2.64 -5.59 0.34
C THR A 39 -1.68 -4.97 1.34
N ALA A 40 -0.76 -5.75 1.88
CA ALA A 40 0.38 -5.23 2.63
C ALA A 40 1.57 -5.11 1.68
N VAL A 41 2.32 -4.02 1.81
CA VAL A 41 3.46 -3.74 0.93
C VAL A 41 4.64 -3.30 1.79
N SER A 42 5.83 -3.83 1.51
CA SER A 42 7.09 -3.32 2.07
C SER A 42 7.94 -2.77 0.94
N ILE A 43 8.57 -1.62 1.18
CA ILE A 43 9.41 -0.97 0.18
C ILE A 43 10.74 -0.61 0.83
N ASP A 44 11.84 -1.14 0.26
CA ASP A 44 13.16 -0.87 0.79
C ASP A 44 13.61 0.56 0.43
N SER A 45 14.58 1.08 1.20
CA SER A 45 15.13 2.43 0.98
C SER A 45 15.60 2.61 -0.46
N GLY A 46 15.22 3.72 -1.06
CA GLY A 46 15.62 4.04 -2.44
C GLY A 46 14.71 3.43 -3.51
N GLU A 47 13.80 2.55 -3.14
CA GLU A 47 12.87 1.94 -4.08
C GLU A 47 11.59 2.75 -4.19
N ALA A 48 10.85 2.52 -5.25
CA ALA A 48 9.55 3.18 -5.46
C ALA A 48 8.63 2.25 -6.23
N MET A 49 7.33 2.41 -5.99
CA MET A 49 6.34 1.76 -6.85
C MET A 49 6.21 2.58 -8.14
N THR A 50 5.97 1.90 -9.26
CA THR A 50 5.79 2.56 -10.54
C THR A 50 4.62 3.55 -10.47
N GLU A 51 4.79 4.73 -11.07
CA GLU A 51 3.71 5.71 -11.18
C GLU A 51 2.51 5.08 -11.88
N LYS A 52 1.32 5.34 -11.35
CA LYS A 52 0.10 4.75 -11.87
C LYS A 52 -1.09 5.68 -11.70
N THR A 53 -2.12 5.39 -12.48
CA THR A 53 -3.43 6.02 -12.39
C THR A 53 -4.45 4.91 -12.44
N ILE A 54 -5.32 4.83 -11.43
CA ILE A 54 -6.36 3.82 -11.39
C ILE A 54 -7.74 4.48 -11.17
N PRO A 55 -8.82 3.87 -11.67
CA PRO A 55 -10.16 4.47 -11.59
C PRO A 55 -10.86 4.18 -10.24
N PHE A 56 -10.11 3.96 -9.18
CA PHE A 56 -10.64 3.59 -7.86
C PHE A 56 -9.95 4.39 -6.77
N ASP A 57 -10.69 4.70 -5.71
CA ASP A 57 -10.09 5.29 -4.50
C ASP A 57 -9.24 4.25 -3.78
N THR A 58 -8.10 4.68 -3.27
CA THR A 58 -7.17 3.82 -2.54
C THR A 58 -6.89 4.42 -1.17
N PHE A 59 -7.15 3.66 -0.10
CA PHE A 59 -6.79 4.05 1.25
C PHE A 59 -5.42 3.46 1.58
N VAL A 60 -4.45 4.33 1.88
CA VAL A 60 -3.09 3.94 2.23
C VAL A 60 -2.83 4.28 3.68
N GLN A 61 -2.35 3.30 4.46
CA GLN A 61 -1.97 3.50 5.85
C GLN A 61 -0.54 3.03 6.05
N ILE A 62 0.30 3.90 6.63
CA ILE A 62 1.69 3.56 6.93
C ILE A 62 1.73 2.82 8.26
N ILE A 63 2.21 1.58 8.26
CA ILE A 63 2.25 0.72 9.43
C ILE A 63 3.64 0.61 10.05
N ASP A 64 4.68 1.03 9.32
CA ASP A 64 6.06 1.08 9.83
C ASP A 64 6.89 1.98 8.94
N GLY A 65 7.65 2.90 9.53
CA GLY A 65 8.57 3.76 8.81
C GLY A 65 7.96 5.06 8.29
N LYS A 66 8.54 5.57 7.20
CA LYS A 66 8.15 6.84 6.59
C LYS A 66 8.06 6.70 5.08
N ALA A 67 7.01 7.25 4.49
CA ALA A 67 6.74 7.18 3.07
C ALA A 67 6.57 8.55 2.47
N GLU A 68 6.91 8.68 1.18
CA GLU A 68 6.52 9.83 0.37
C GLU A 68 5.47 9.35 -0.63
N VAL A 69 4.27 9.93 -0.57
CA VAL A 69 3.19 9.64 -1.52
C VAL A 69 3.00 10.89 -2.37
N VAL A 70 3.22 10.77 -3.68
CA VAL A 70 3.07 11.88 -4.62
C VAL A 70 1.77 11.70 -5.37
N ILE A 71 0.84 12.64 -5.21
CA ILE A 71 -0.46 12.60 -5.88
C ILE A 71 -0.56 13.83 -6.78
N ASP A 72 -0.71 13.61 -8.07
CA ASP A 72 -0.77 14.66 -9.11
C ASP A 72 0.37 15.68 -8.92
N GLY A 73 1.58 15.16 -8.65
CA GLY A 73 2.78 15.98 -8.50
C GLY A 73 2.97 16.61 -7.14
N VAL A 74 2.06 16.41 -6.19
CA VAL A 74 2.16 17.00 -4.84
C VAL A 74 2.55 15.91 -3.86
N SER A 75 3.67 16.10 -3.15
CA SER A 75 4.18 15.15 -2.17
C SER A 75 3.50 15.30 -0.82
N ALA A 76 3.11 14.16 -0.23
CA ALA A 76 2.72 14.05 1.16
C ALA A 76 3.70 13.11 1.86
N PHE A 77 4.22 13.51 3.01
CA PHE A 77 5.16 12.70 3.79
C PHE A 77 4.41 12.12 4.99
N LEU A 78 4.40 10.79 5.08
CA LEU A 78 3.62 10.06 6.06
C LEU A 78 4.52 9.22 6.94
N SER A 79 4.27 9.27 8.25
CA SER A 79 4.95 8.42 9.24
C SER A 79 4.01 7.32 9.73
N THR A 80 4.56 6.37 10.49
CA THR A 80 3.78 5.27 11.07
C THR A 80 2.49 5.77 11.73
N GLY A 81 1.39 5.15 11.35
CA GLY A 81 0.05 5.50 11.87
C GLY A 81 -0.69 6.52 11.03
N GLU A 82 0.00 7.23 10.14
CA GLU A 82 -0.65 8.21 9.26
C GLU A 82 -1.20 7.54 8.01
N SER A 83 -2.24 8.12 7.45
CA SER A 83 -2.97 7.57 6.31
C SER A 83 -3.29 8.65 5.31
N ILE A 84 -3.56 8.24 4.06
CA ILE A 84 -4.00 9.13 3.00
C ILE A 84 -4.94 8.37 2.07
N ILE A 85 -5.88 9.10 1.47
CA ILE A 85 -6.71 8.54 0.40
C ILE A 85 -6.20 9.09 -0.92
N ILE A 86 -5.84 8.18 -1.83
CA ILE A 86 -5.47 8.54 -3.20
C ILE A 86 -6.77 8.51 -4.00
N PRO A 87 -7.22 9.67 -4.54
CA PRO A 87 -8.48 9.71 -5.26
C PRO A 87 -8.44 8.89 -6.56
N ALA A 88 -9.59 8.35 -6.94
CA ALA A 88 -9.74 7.73 -8.25
C ALA A 88 -9.27 8.69 -9.34
N HIS A 89 -8.59 8.16 -10.36
CA HIS A 89 -8.08 8.88 -11.53
C HIS A 89 -6.89 9.81 -11.26
N ALA A 90 -6.46 9.98 -10.03
CA ALA A 90 -5.27 10.77 -9.73
C ALA A 90 -4.00 9.96 -10.05
N SER A 91 -3.02 10.62 -10.65
CA SER A 91 -1.69 10.02 -10.83
C SER A 91 -1.00 9.93 -9.47
N ASN A 92 -0.38 8.81 -9.18
CA ASN A 92 0.34 8.67 -7.92
C ASN A 92 1.60 7.83 -8.06
N ILE A 93 2.57 8.13 -7.19
CA ILE A 93 3.77 7.32 -7.01
C ILE A 93 4.08 7.28 -5.52
N VAL A 94 4.53 6.12 -5.03
CA VAL A 94 4.92 5.94 -3.63
C VAL A 94 6.41 5.66 -3.60
N ARG A 95 7.16 6.46 -2.84
CA ARG A 95 8.62 6.39 -2.78
C ARG A 95 9.11 6.12 -1.37
N ALA A 96 10.16 5.34 -1.27
CA ALA A 96 10.84 5.06 0.00
C ALA A 96 12.18 5.81 0.05
N ASN A 97 12.19 7.02 0.61
CA ASN A 97 13.44 7.68 0.99
C ASN A 97 14.05 6.93 2.17
N GLU A 98 13.21 6.40 3.04
CA GLU A 98 13.54 5.41 4.06
C GLU A 98 12.61 4.22 3.84
N ARG A 99 13.04 3.01 4.25
CA ARG A 99 12.18 1.84 4.11
C ARG A 99 10.88 2.00 4.91
N PHE A 100 9.81 1.46 4.41
CA PHE A 100 8.53 1.50 5.11
C PHE A 100 7.63 0.34 4.71
N LYS A 101 6.63 0.08 5.56
CA LYS A 101 5.55 -0.86 5.26
C LYS A 101 4.22 -0.11 5.28
N MET A 102 3.33 -0.49 4.39
CA MET A 102 2.00 0.10 4.32
C MET A 102 0.95 -0.96 4.06
N THR A 103 -0.31 -0.64 4.35
CA THR A 103 -1.46 -1.35 3.81
C THR A 103 -2.12 -0.47 2.76
N SER A 104 -2.61 -1.11 1.71
CA SER A 104 -3.32 -0.44 0.62
C SER A 104 -4.66 -1.12 0.46
N THR A 105 -5.74 -0.34 0.55
CA THR A 105 -7.11 -0.83 0.38
C THR A 105 -7.73 -0.14 -0.82
N ILE A 106 -8.11 -0.93 -1.82
CA ILE A 106 -8.75 -0.43 -3.04
C ILE A 106 -10.21 -0.83 -3.03
N ILE A 107 -11.08 0.15 -3.23
CA ILE A 107 -12.54 -0.08 -3.34
C ILE A 107 -12.93 0.05 -4.80
N LYS A 108 -13.49 -1.01 -5.38
CA LYS A 108 -13.74 -1.11 -6.82
C LYS A 108 -15.20 -1.03 -7.21
N SER A 109 -16.10 -0.72 -6.30
CA SER A 109 -17.52 -0.57 -6.58
C SER A 109 -18.08 0.68 -5.92
N GLY A 110 -19.24 1.14 -6.38
CA GLY A 110 -19.88 2.35 -5.82
C GLY A 110 -19.51 3.63 -6.55
N TYR A 111 -19.02 3.53 -7.79
CA TYR A 111 -18.58 4.70 -8.58
C TYR A 111 -19.54 5.05 -9.72
N GLU A 112 -20.76 4.63 -9.64
CA GLU A 112 -21.79 4.89 -10.67
C GLU A 112 -22.26 6.34 -10.66
#